data_456fffab6bc4ced32606a3950d48d501
#
_entry.id   456fffab6bc4ced32606a3950d48d501
#
_cell.length_a   1.000
_cell.length_b   1.000
_cell.length_c   1.000
_cell.angle_alpha   90.00
_cell.angle_beta   90.00
_cell.angle_gamma   90.00
#
_symmetry.space_group_name_H-M   'P 1'
#
loop_
_entity.id
_entity.type
_entity.pdbx_description
1 polymer ?
#
loop_
_entity_poly.entity_id
_entity_poly.type
_entity_poly.pdbx_seq_one_letter_code
_entity_poly.pdbx_strand_id
1 'polypeptide(L)'
;MSSGKAHARIPVAALAVVVAGVAAALHLGKLAPAVPALQASLGIGLVEAGFLLSLVQVAGMTLGLVVGLAADTIGLRRSMLAGLAVISGASVLGGLVGSSGEGGAKAVHLLLVLRALEGVGFLLVVMPGPGLIRAMSQPGTEKAAMGLWGAYMPLGVALALLLGPALIAWAGWPGWWWALSLVSAAAAGWVVLGVPADTKYMASPAAVSPENWSGRLRDTVRAGGPWTLSLAFAVYSAQWMAVIGFLPAIYTDAGVPDAWNAALTALAAAMNIVGNVAGGRFLQHGIAPERLLRAGFVVMALGGVAAFAQIGQAADAASLPPALRYLAICLFSLGGGVVPATLFMLAVRLAPGPSTVSTTVGMMQQASSLGQFIAPPVVAWIAHRVGGWQWTWVVTLVCSLAGMALAARVAPSSPRTGTA
;
A
#
# COMPACT_ATOMS: atom_id res chain seq x y z
N MET A 1 -12.92 38.53 -24.01
CA MET A 1 -13.51 38.18 -22.70
C MET A 1 -12.85 36.87 -22.24
N SER A 2 -11.82 36.98 -21.39
CA SER A 2 -11.11 35.83 -20.84
C SER A 2 -11.97 35.25 -19.71
N SER A 3 -12.64 34.13 -19.97
CA SER A 3 -13.31 33.35 -18.92
C SER A 3 -12.24 32.74 -18.04
N GLY A 4 -12.01 33.35 -16.89
CA GLY A 4 -11.16 32.83 -15.84
C GLY A 4 -11.65 31.42 -15.46
N LYS A 5 -10.87 30.38 -15.78
CA LYS A 5 -11.09 29.03 -15.27
C LYS A 5 -10.94 29.09 -13.76
N ALA A 6 -12.05 29.31 -13.05
CA ALA A 6 -12.10 29.09 -11.61
C ALA A 6 -11.62 27.65 -11.38
N HIS A 7 -10.48 27.48 -10.71
CA HIS A 7 -10.00 26.16 -10.32
C HIS A 7 -11.05 25.58 -9.38
N ALA A 8 -11.84 24.65 -9.88
CA ALA A 8 -12.86 23.97 -9.08
C ALA A 8 -12.16 23.28 -7.90
N ARG A 9 -12.50 23.71 -6.69
CA ARG A 9 -11.90 23.16 -5.45
C ARG A 9 -12.46 21.77 -5.20
N ILE A 10 -11.57 20.85 -4.76
CA ILE A 10 -11.99 19.50 -4.33
C ILE A 10 -13.00 19.65 -3.19
N PRO A 11 -14.17 18.98 -3.27
CA PRO A 11 -15.17 19.05 -2.21
C PRO A 11 -14.64 18.54 -0.87
N VAL A 12 -15.03 19.19 0.23
CA VAL A 12 -14.61 18.83 1.59
C VAL A 12 -14.96 17.37 1.92
N ALA A 13 -16.09 16.89 1.43
CA ALA A 13 -16.52 15.50 1.57
C ALA A 13 -15.52 14.51 0.92
N ALA A 14 -15.02 14.82 -0.28
CA ALA A 14 -14.01 14.00 -0.94
C ALA A 14 -12.67 14.04 -0.20
N LEU A 15 -12.30 15.20 0.37
CA LEU A 15 -11.10 15.29 1.22
C LEU A 15 -11.23 14.46 2.51
N ALA A 16 -12.42 14.44 3.14
CA ALA A 16 -12.66 13.58 4.32
C ALA A 16 -12.44 12.09 3.99
N VAL A 17 -12.87 11.65 2.80
CA VAL A 17 -12.63 10.28 2.32
C VAL A 17 -11.13 10.01 2.11
N VAL A 18 -10.40 10.95 1.50
CA VAL A 18 -8.94 10.81 1.32
C VAL A 18 -8.23 10.74 2.67
N VAL A 19 -8.58 11.60 3.62
CA VAL A 19 -8.00 11.60 4.97
C VAL A 19 -8.32 10.30 5.72
N ALA A 20 -9.53 9.75 5.57
CA ALA A 20 -9.86 8.43 6.10
C ALA A 20 -8.95 7.33 5.52
N GLY A 21 -8.67 7.37 4.22
CA GLY A 21 -7.70 6.48 3.58
C GLY A 21 -6.29 6.63 4.13
N VAL A 22 -5.82 7.87 4.33
CA VAL A 22 -4.51 8.16 4.93
C VAL A 22 -4.45 7.67 6.38
N ALA A 23 -5.52 7.89 7.18
CA ALA A 23 -5.62 7.39 8.55
C ALA A 23 -5.53 5.86 8.61
N ALA A 24 -6.20 5.14 7.70
CA ALA A 24 -6.07 3.70 7.59
C ALA A 24 -4.66 3.26 7.17
N ALA A 25 -4.03 3.98 6.25
CA ALA A 25 -2.67 3.69 5.79
C ALA A 25 -1.59 3.94 6.85
N LEU A 26 -1.81 4.85 7.81
CA LEU A 26 -0.96 5.01 8.99
C LEU A 26 -0.85 3.69 9.77
N HIS A 27 -1.95 2.94 9.93
CA HIS A 27 -1.93 1.64 10.59
C HIS A 27 -1.18 0.57 9.78
N LEU A 28 -1.11 0.71 8.46
CA LEU A 28 -0.26 -0.14 7.65
C LEU A 28 1.22 0.10 7.96
N GLY A 29 1.62 1.39 8.03
CA GLY A 29 3.00 1.81 8.29
C GLY A 29 3.44 1.74 9.75
N LYS A 30 2.52 1.65 10.72
CA LYS A 30 2.83 1.86 12.16
C LYS A 30 3.83 0.89 12.76
N LEU A 31 3.92 -0.33 12.22
CA LEU A 31 4.82 -1.35 12.76
C LEU A 31 6.28 -1.10 12.41
N ALA A 32 6.54 -0.60 11.21
CA ALA A 32 7.90 -0.41 10.74
C ALA A 32 8.79 0.38 11.74
N PRO A 33 8.39 1.56 12.26
CA PRO A 33 9.16 2.27 13.27
C PRO A 33 9.12 1.61 14.64
N ALA A 34 8.15 0.72 14.92
CA ALA A 34 7.96 0.10 16.22
C ALA A 34 8.71 -1.25 16.37
N VAL A 35 9.22 -1.84 15.28
CA VAL A 35 9.90 -3.15 15.31
C VAL A 35 10.97 -3.21 16.39
N PRO A 36 11.93 -2.27 16.51
CA PRO A 36 12.97 -2.35 17.54
C PRO A 36 12.38 -2.32 18.97
N ALA A 37 11.40 -1.46 19.22
CA ALA A 37 10.75 -1.35 20.53
C ALA A 37 9.95 -2.62 20.89
N LEU A 38 9.27 -3.24 19.92
CA LEU A 38 8.55 -4.50 20.11
C LEU A 38 9.51 -5.66 20.37
N GLN A 39 10.64 -5.73 19.65
CA GLN A 39 11.67 -6.74 19.91
C GLN A 39 12.23 -6.62 21.33
N ALA A 40 12.57 -5.39 21.75
CA ALA A 40 13.09 -5.14 23.08
C ALA A 40 12.10 -5.44 24.20
N SER A 41 10.80 -5.09 24.01
CA SER A 41 9.78 -5.21 25.08
C SER A 41 9.12 -6.60 25.16
N LEU A 42 8.94 -7.28 24.02
CA LEU A 42 8.23 -8.57 23.93
C LEU A 42 9.17 -9.75 23.70
N GLY A 43 10.45 -9.51 23.45
CA GLY A 43 11.43 -10.57 23.17
C GLY A 43 11.20 -11.29 21.84
N ILE A 44 10.53 -10.65 20.89
CA ILE A 44 10.19 -11.27 19.58
C ILE A 44 11.42 -11.26 18.65
N GLY A 45 11.55 -12.33 17.88
CA GLY A 45 12.55 -12.41 16.83
C GLY A 45 12.19 -11.59 15.59
N LEU A 46 13.14 -11.51 14.65
CA LEU A 46 12.94 -10.77 13.40
C LEU A 46 11.84 -11.38 12.53
N VAL A 47 11.66 -12.70 12.60
CA VAL A 47 10.64 -13.43 11.84
C VAL A 47 9.24 -13.10 12.34
N GLU A 48 9.03 -13.11 13.68
CA GLU A 48 7.75 -12.71 14.28
C GLU A 48 7.44 -11.24 13.97
N ALA A 49 8.44 -10.36 14.00
CA ALA A 49 8.29 -8.97 13.58
C ALA A 49 7.87 -8.86 12.10
N GLY A 50 8.42 -9.72 11.23
CA GLY A 50 8.01 -9.83 9.82
C GLY A 50 6.55 -10.25 9.66
N PHE A 51 6.08 -11.21 10.45
CA PHE A 51 4.67 -11.59 10.46
C PHE A 51 3.76 -10.46 10.99
N LEU A 52 4.14 -9.80 12.08
CA LEU A 52 3.40 -8.62 12.57
C LEU A 52 3.29 -7.54 11.49
N LEU A 53 4.36 -7.26 10.76
CA LEU A 53 4.39 -6.28 9.70
C LEU A 53 3.42 -6.64 8.55
N SER A 54 3.35 -7.92 8.20
CA SER A 54 2.61 -8.40 7.02
C SER A 54 1.15 -8.80 7.30
N LEU A 55 0.79 -9.12 8.55
CA LEU A 55 -0.49 -9.76 8.89
C LEU A 55 -1.72 -8.90 8.57
N VAL A 56 -1.55 -7.58 8.55
CA VAL A 56 -2.59 -6.63 8.11
C VAL A 56 -3.07 -6.92 6.68
N GLN A 57 -2.26 -7.60 5.87
CA GLN A 57 -2.59 -7.95 4.49
C GLN A 57 -3.43 -9.22 4.36
N VAL A 58 -3.59 -10.03 5.42
CA VAL A 58 -4.37 -11.29 5.39
C VAL A 58 -5.80 -11.04 4.91
N ALA A 59 -6.44 -10.00 5.47
CA ALA A 59 -7.79 -9.65 5.03
C ALA A 59 -7.82 -9.27 3.54
N GLY A 60 -6.83 -8.52 3.06
CA GLY A 60 -6.70 -8.13 1.64
C GLY A 60 -6.58 -9.32 0.72
N MET A 61 -5.73 -10.27 1.06
CA MET A 61 -5.49 -11.44 0.22
C MET A 61 -6.65 -12.46 0.25
N THR A 62 -7.46 -12.49 1.31
CA THR A 62 -8.55 -13.47 1.48
C THR A 62 -9.94 -12.91 1.22
N LEU A 63 -10.20 -11.69 1.70
CA LEU A 63 -11.54 -11.10 1.76
C LEU A 63 -11.75 -9.94 0.79
N GLY A 64 -10.75 -9.52 0.02
CA GLY A 64 -10.82 -8.32 -0.81
C GLY A 64 -12.05 -8.25 -1.72
N LEU A 65 -12.36 -9.32 -2.45
CA LEU A 65 -13.57 -9.38 -3.29
C LEU A 65 -14.86 -9.39 -2.46
N VAL A 66 -14.88 -10.13 -1.35
CA VAL A 66 -16.07 -10.25 -0.48
C VAL A 66 -16.38 -8.91 0.18
N VAL A 67 -15.36 -8.22 0.68
CA VAL A 67 -15.53 -6.90 1.33
C VAL A 67 -15.95 -5.84 0.30
N GLY A 68 -15.44 -5.90 -0.94
CA GLY A 68 -15.90 -5.02 -2.02
C GLY A 68 -17.40 -5.19 -2.31
N LEU A 69 -17.86 -6.42 -2.41
CA LEU A 69 -19.29 -6.73 -2.61
C LEU A 69 -20.14 -6.34 -1.39
N ALA A 70 -19.63 -6.57 -0.18
CA ALA A 70 -20.31 -6.19 1.05
C ALA A 70 -20.44 -4.66 1.18
N ALA A 71 -19.43 -3.91 0.80
CA ALA A 71 -19.47 -2.45 0.82
C ALA A 71 -20.58 -1.88 -0.07
N ASP A 72 -20.81 -2.50 -1.22
CA ASP A 72 -21.91 -2.11 -2.14
C ASP A 72 -23.32 -2.37 -1.54
N THR A 73 -23.44 -3.40 -0.69
CA THR A 73 -24.74 -3.75 -0.06
C THR A 73 -25.00 -3.03 1.26
N ILE A 74 -23.96 -2.85 2.09
CA ILE A 74 -24.06 -2.17 3.40
C ILE A 74 -24.16 -0.66 3.22
N GLY A 75 -23.58 -0.14 2.16
CA GLY A 75 -23.40 1.28 1.88
C GLY A 75 -21.94 1.71 2.05
N LEU A 76 -21.49 2.52 1.10
CA LEU A 76 -20.06 2.91 1.02
C LEU A 76 -19.59 3.68 2.26
N ARG A 77 -20.41 4.64 2.74
CA ARG A 77 -20.10 5.42 3.95
C ARG A 77 -20.14 4.56 5.20
N ARG A 78 -21.13 3.69 5.34
CA ARG A 78 -21.24 2.80 6.50
C ARG A 78 -20.08 1.82 6.55
N SER A 79 -19.67 1.28 5.41
CA SER A 79 -18.49 0.41 5.30
C SER A 79 -17.23 1.14 5.78
N MET A 80 -16.99 2.37 5.30
CA MET A 80 -15.83 3.17 5.71
C MET A 80 -15.82 3.46 7.22
N LEU A 81 -16.97 3.84 7.78
CA LEU A 81 -17.10 4.10 9.23
C LEU A 81 -16.88 2.84 10.07
N ALA A 82 -17.44 1.70 9.65
CA ALA A 82 -17.21 0.40 10.30
C ALA A 82 -15.70 0.04 10.26
N GLY A 83 -15.04 0.25 9.13
CA GLY A 83 -13.61 0.03 8.99
C GLY A 83 -12.78 0.89 9.93
N LEU A 84 -13.04 2.19 10.01
CA LEU A 84 -12.37 3.10 10.93
C LEU A 84 -12.61 2.73 12.39
N ALA A 85 -13.81 2.29 12.75
CA ALA A 85 -14.14 1.82 14.10
C ALA A 85 -13.34 0.55 14.46
N VAL A 86 -13.27 -0.42 13.53
CA VAL A 86 -12.50 -1.67 13.73
C VAL A 86 -11.01 -1.36 13.90
N ILE A 87 -10.42 -0.52 13.03
CA ILE A 87 -9.01 -0.13 13.14
C ILE A 87 -8.74 0.58 14.46
N SER A 88 -9.58 1.54 14.81
CA SER A 88 -9.45 2.31 16.05
C SER A 88 -9.53 1.41 17.27
N GLY A 89 -10.54 0.53 17.34
CA GLY A 89 -10.72 -0.41 18.44
C GLY A 89 -9.58 -1.42 18.58
N ALA A 90 -9.15 -2.02 17.46
CA ALA A 90 -8.01 -2.94 17.44
C ALA A 90 -6.71 -2.23 17.90
N SER A 91 -6.53 -0.96 17.52
CA SER A 91 -5.37 -0.19 17.95
C SER A 91 -5.43 0.17 19.44
N VAL A 92 -6.60 0.53 20.00
CA VAL A 92 -6.75 0.72 21.47
C VAL A 92 -6.37 -0.54 22.21
N LEU A 93 -6.92 -1.69 21.81
CA LEU A 93 -6.64 -2.98 22.44
C LEU A 93 -5.17 -3.36 22.32
N GLY A 94 -4.53 -3.11 21.17
CA GLY A 94 -3.10 -3.34 21.00
C GLY A 94 -2.24 -2.50 21.95
N GLY A 95 -2.58 -1.24 22.15
CA GLY A 95 -1.92 -0.38 23.14
C GLY A 95 -2.12 -0.89 24.59
N LEU A 96 -3.30 -1.41 24.92
CA LEU A 96 -3.56 -2.00 26.24
C LEU A 96 -2.72 -3.27 26.48
N VAL A 97 -2.54 -4.12 25.47
CA VAL A 97 -1.64 -5.28 25.56
C VAL A 97 -0.22 -4.84 25.92
N GLY A 98 0.27 -3.76 25.31
CA GLY A 98 1.60 -3.26 25.60
C GLY A 98 1.76 -2.60 26.96
N SER A 99 0.69 -2.01 27.50
CA SER A 99 0.73 -1.34 28.81
C SER A 99 0.49 -2.29 29.99
N SER A 100 -0.03 -3.51 29.73
CA SER A 100 -0.32 -4.48 30.79
C SER A 100 0.92 -5.08 31.47
N GLY A 101 2.11 -4.90 30.86
CA GLY A 101 3.34 -5.53 31.32
C GLY A 101 3.39 -7.06 31.09
N GLU A 102 2.33 -7.64 30.55
CA GLU A 102 2.31 -9.05 30.15
C GLU A 102 3.13 -9.22 28.87
N GLY A 103 4.34 -9.74 29.01
CA GLY A 103 5.20 -10.12 27.88
C GLY A 103 4.96 -11.57 27.44
N GLY A 104 5.71 -12.01 26.42
CA GLY A 104 5.75 -13.40 25.99
C GLY A 104 4.71 -13.77 24.91
N ALA A 105 4.59 -15.08 24.64
CA ALA A 105 3.84 -15.62 23.51
C ALA A 105 2.37 -15.20 23.46
N LYS A 106 1.70 -15.05 24.62
CA LYS A 106 0.29 -14.65 24.68
C LYS A 106 0.07 -13.22 24.17
N ALA A 107 0.91 -12.28 24.58
CA ALA A 107 0.84 -10.89 24.08
C ALA A 107 1.09 -10.82 22.58
N VAL A 108 2.08 -11.57 22.08
CA VAL A 108 2.39 -11.64 20.65
C VAL A 108 1.21 -12.21 19.85
N HIS A 109 0.61 -13.32 20.29
CA HIS A 109 -0.55 -13.90 19.61
C HIS A 109 -1.73 -12.92 19.56
N LEU A 110 -1.99 -12.19 20.65
CA LEU A 110 -3.06 -11.21 20.68
C LEU A 110 -2.78 -10.04 19.73
N LEU A 111 -1.55 -9.55 19.69
CA LEU A 111 -1.14 -8.52 18.71
C LEU A 111 -1.29 -9.01 17.26
N LEU A 112 -0.96 -10.27 16.96
CA LEU A 112 -1.18 -10.86 15.63
C LEU A 112 -2.66 -10.87 15.25
N VAL A 113 -3.55 -11.30 16.16
CA VAL A 113 -5.01 -11.26 15.93
C VAL A 113 -5.50 -9.83 15.70
N LEU A 114 -5.06 -8.88 16.53
CA LEU A 114 -5.43 -7.47 16.39
C LEU A 114 -4.92 -6.88 15.06
N ARG A 115 -3.74 -7.30 14.59
CA ARG A 115 -3.23 -6.92 13.26
C ARG A 115 -4.09 -7.45 12.13
N ALA A 116 -4.57 -8.69 12.22
CA ALA A 116 -5.51 -9.23 11.24
C ALA A 116 -6.83 -8.43 11.22
N LEU A 117 -7.36 -8.05 12.40
CA LEU A 117 -8.54 -7.20 12.51
C LEU A 117 -8.31 -5.80 11.91
N GLU A 118 -7.14 -5.19 12.14
CA GLU A 118 -6.78 -3.94 11.48
C GLU A 118 -6.78 -4.08 9.96
N GLY A 119 -6.38 -5.24 9.44
CA GLY A 119 -6.45 -5.55 8.01
C GLY A 119 -7.88 -5.58 7.48
N VAL A 120 -8.82 -6.19 8.21
CA VAL A 120 -10.25 -6.15 7.85
C VAL A 120 -10.76 -4.71 7.85
N GLY A 121 -10.45 -3.95 8.90
CA GLY A 121 -10.82 -2.54 8.98
C GLY A 121 -10.23 -1.71 7.85
N PHE A 122 -8.96 -1.93 7.49
CA PHE A 122 -8.29 -1.28 6.37
C PHE A 122 -9.05 -1.49 5.05
N LEU A 123 -9.46 -2.73 4.75
CA LEU A 123 -10.24 -3.03 3.55
C LEU A 123 -11.59 -2.30 3.55
N LEU A 124 -12.31 -2.33 4.67
CA LEU A 124 -13.60 -1.65 4.83
C LEU A 124 -13.50 -0.14 4.62
N VAL A 125 -12.33 0.47 4.90
CA VAL A 125 -12.07 1.89 4.61
C VAL A 125 -11.72 2.11 3.15
N VAL A 126 -10.84 1.28 2.59
CA VAL A 126 -10.18 1.57 1.31
C VAL A 126 -11.04 1.17 0.12
N MET A 127 -11.79 0.06 0.21
CA MET A 127 -12.61 -0.42 -0.90
C MET A 127 -13.72 0.57 -1.32
N PRO A 128 -14.48 1.20 -0.42
CA PRO A 128 -15.50 2.17 -0.79
C PRO A 128 -14.95 3.54 -1.21
N GLY A 129 -13.66 3.83 -0.94
CA GLY A 129 -13.05 5.14 -1.15
C GLY A 129 -13.25 5.72 -2.55
N PRO A 130 -12.87 5.02 -3.64
CA PRO A 130 -13.08 5.50 -5.01
C PRO A 130 -14.55 5.79 -5.35
N GLY A 131 -15.45 4.92 -4.90
CA GLY A 131 -16.89 5.09 -5.09
C GLY A 131 -17.44 6.34 -4.39
N LEU A 132 -17.03 6.57 -3.13
CA LEU A 132 -17.40 7.76 -2.38
C LEU A 132 -16.84 9.03 -3.02
N ILE A 133 -15.56 9.03 -3.41
CA ILE A 133 -14.93 10.19 -4.08
C ILE A 133 -15.70 10.54 -5.36
N ARG A 134 -16.00 9.54 -6.20
CA ARG A 134 -16.76 9.76 -7.42
C ARG A 134 -18.15 10.34 -7.13
N ALA A 135 -18.86 9.78 -6.15
CA ALA A 135 -20.20 10.25 -5.77
C ALA A 135 -20.23 11.69 -5.24
N MET A 136 -19.11 12.19 -4.68
CA MET A 136 -19.03 13.53 -4.10
C MET A 136 -18.33 14.54 -4.98
N SER A 137 -17.64 14.11 -6.03
CA SER A 137 -16.90 14.99 -6.92
C SER A 137 -17.79 15.55 -8.01
N GLN A 138 -17.57 16.81 -8.36
CA GLN A 138 -18.19 17.43 -9.53
C GLN A 138 -17.41 17.10 -10.80
N PRO A 139 -18.03 17.17 -12.00
CA PRO A 139 -17.31 17.09 -13.26
C PRO A 139 -16.16 18.12 -13.29
N GLY A 140 -14.92 17.65 -13.40
CA GLY A 140 -13.71 18.49 -13.36
C GLY A 140 -12.89 18.41 -12.06
N THR A 141 -13.48 18.02 -10.91
CA THR A 141 -12.72 17.81 -9.65
C THR A 141 -12.45 16.34 -9.36
N GLU A 142 -13.18 15.41 -9.97
CA GLU A 142 -13.06 13.97 -9.77
C GLU A 142 -11.62 13.48 -10.02
N LYS A 143 -11.02 13.89 -11.14
CA LYS A 143 -9.65 13.48 -11.48
C LYS A 143 -8.61 13.92 -10.45
N ALA A 144 -8.77 15.15 -9.91
CA ALA A 144 -7.87 15.67 -8.88
C ALA A 144 -8.07 14.93 -7.55
N ALA A 145 -9.30 14.67 -7.14
CA ALA A 145 -9.62 13.93 -5.92
C ALA A 145 -9.14 12.46 -5.99
N MET A 146 -9.32 11.81 -7.15
CA MET A 146 -8.79 10.46 -7.41
C MET A 146 -7.27 10.43 -7.45
N GLY A 147 -6.62 11.49 -7.94
CA GLY A 147 -5.16 11.64 -7.85
C GLY A 147 -4.65 11.71 -6.42
N LEU A 148 -5.34 12.45 -5.54
CA LEU A 148 -5.03 12.47 -4.11
C LEU A 148 -5.29 11.11 -3.46
N TRP A 149 -6.38 10.43 -3.85
CA TRP A 149 -6.63 9.07 -3.39
C TRP A 149 -5.50 8.13 -3.77
N GLY A 150 -4.93 8.22 -4.98
CA GLY A 150 -3.79 7.41 -5.38
C GLY A 150 -2.56 7.55 -4.48
N ALA A 151 -2.43 8.66 -3.76
CA ALA A 151 -1.32 8.94 -2.86
C ALA A 151 -1.60 8.55 -1.39
N TYR A 152 -2.82 8.12 -1.03
CA TYR A 152 -3.20 7.88 0.38
C TYR A 152 -2.29 6.88 1.08
N MET A 153 -1.97 5.78 0.42
CA MET A 153 -1.20 4.69 1.00
C MET A 153 0.27 5.08 1.23
N PRO A 154 1.04 5.53 0.23
CA PRO A 154 2.42 5.94 0.47
C PRO A 154 2.53 7.17 1.38
N LEU A 155 1.53 8.07 1.39
CA LEU A 155 1.49 9.21 2.31
C LEU A 155 1.30 8.75 3.75
N GLY A 156 0.34 7.85 4.02
CA GLY A 156 0.11 7.30 5.35
C GLY A 156 1.33 6.54 5.88
N VAL A 157 1.97 5.72 5.04
CA VAL A 157 3.20 5.00 5.40
C VAL A 157 4.33 5.98 5.69
N ALA A 158 4.56 7.00 4.85
CA ALA A 158 5.60 8.01 5.06
C ALA A 158 5.38 8.80 6.36
N LEU A 159 4.14 9.19 6.66
CA LEU A 159 3.80 9.87 7.92
C LEU A 159 4.01 8.97 9.13
N ALA A 160 3.69 7.68 9.04
CA ALA A 160 3.94 6.73 10.12
C ALA A 160 5.44 6.57 10.40
N LEU A 161 6.26 6.49 9.36
CA LEU A 161 7.72 6.42 9.46
C LEU A 161 8.34 7.70 10.04
N LEU A 162 7.78 8.86 9.69
CA LEU A 162 8.27 10.16 10.16
C LEU A 162 7.90 10.43 11.62
N LEU A 163 6.64 10.20 12.00
CA LEU A 163 6.10 10.57 13.30
C LEU A 163 6.26 9.48 14.35
N GLY A 164 6.28 8.21 13.90
CA GLY A 164 6.34 7.04 14.78
C GLY A 164 7.50 7.06 15.76
N PRO A 165 8.76 7.24 15.32
CA PRO A 165 9.90 7.22 16.22
C PRO A 165 9.81 8.25 17.35
N ALA A 166 9.39 9.48 17.04
CA ALA A 166 9.24 10.54 18.05
C ALA A 166 8.15 10.21 19.08
N LEU A 167 6.99 9.71 18.60
CA LEU A 167 5.90 9.33 19.49
C LEU A 167 6.24 8.09 20.32
N ILE A 168 6.95 7.12 19.74
CA ILE A 168 7.43 5.92 20.46
C ILE A 168 8.47 6.30 21.52
N ALA A 169 9.38 7.20 21.22
CA ALA A 169 10.37 7.70 22.20
C ALA A 169 9.71 8.43 23.37
N TRP A 170 8.63 9.18 23.13
CA TRP A 170 7.93 9.97 24.15
C TRP A 170 6.94 9.14 24.98
N ALA A 171 6.11 8.28 24.36
CA ALA A 171 4.98 7.62 24.99
C ALA A 171 5.06 6.07 24.90
N GLY A 172 6.19 5.54 24.45
CA GLY A 172 6.34 4.12 24.16
C GLY A 172 5.51 3.67 22.92
N TRP A 173 5.73 2.43 22.51
CA TRP A 173 4.96 1.88 21.40
C TRP A 173 3.44 1.75 21.71
N PRO A 174 2.97 1.51 22.97
CA PRO A 174 1.54 1.56 23.27
C PRO A 174 0.93 2.95 23.03
N GLY A 175 1.63 4.01 23.40
CA GLY A 175 1.22 5.40 23.14
C GLY A 175 1.08 5.70 21.65
N TRP A 176 1.96 5.14 20.82
CA TRP A 176 1.85 5.23 19.37
C TRP A 176 0.56 4.56 18.83
N TRP A 177 0.19 3.38 19.33
CA TRP A 177 -1.08 2.70 19.01
C TRP A 177 -2.28 3.57 19.36
N TRP A 178 -2.29 4.17 20.55
CA TRP A 178 -3.39 5.05 20.99
C TRP A 178 -3.46 6.35 20.18
N ALA A 179 -2.34 6.94 19.83
CA ALA A 179 -2.31 8.13 18.96
C ALA A 179 -2.95 7.83 17.60
N LEU A 180 -2.62 6.70 16.98
CA LEU A 180 -3.22 6.30 15.72
C LEU A 180 -4.71 5.93 15.83
N SER A 181 -5.11 5.34 16.94
CA SER A 181 -6.54 5.13 17.24
C SER A 181 -7.30 6.45 17.26
N LEU A 182 -6.74 7.47 17.93
CA LEU A 182 -7.34 8.81 17.98
C LEU A 182 -7.44 9.45 16.58
N VAL A 183 -6.40 9.32 15.76
CA VAL A 183 -6.42 9.81 14.36
C VAL A 183 -7.53 9.13 13.56
N SER A 184 -7.69 7.81 13.69
CA SER A 184 -8.74 7.07 13.00
C SER A 184 -10.14 7.43 13.50
N ALA A 185 -10.30 7.64 14.79
CA ALA A 185 -11.56 8.11 15.39
C ALA A 185 -11.90 9.53 14.93
N ALA A 186 -10.92 10.44 14.86
CA ALA A 186 -11.11 11.79 14.34
C ALA A 186 -11.49 11.78 12.84
N ALA A 187 -10.84 10.92 12.05
CA ALA A 187 -11.20 10.72 10.65
C ALA A 187 -12.64 10.19 10.50
N ALA A 188 -13.05 9.23 11.36
CA ALA A 188 -14.44 8.76 11.40
C ALA A 188 -15.42 9.88 11.73
N GLY A 189 -15.10 10.73 12.72
CA GLY A 189 -15.88 11.94 13.05
C GLY A 189 -16.03 12.88 11.84
N TRP A 190 -14.93 13.10 11.10
CA TRP A 190 -14.97 13.93 9.90
C TRP A 190 -15.84 13.30 8.78
N VAL A 191 -15.73 11.98 8.57
CA VAL A 191 -16.62 11.26 7.63
C VAL A 191 -18.08 11.34 8.06
N VAL A 192 -18.39 11.24 9.36
CA VAL A 192 -19.76 11.38 9.89
C VAL A 192 -20.33 12.76 9.59
N LEU A 193 -19.55 13.81 9.79
CA LEU A 193 -20.00 15.20 9.64
C LEU A 193 -19.96 15.69 8.18
N GLY A 194 -18.96 15.24 7.40
CA GLY A 194 -18.67 15.78 6.08
C GLY A 194 -19.21 14.96 4.91
N VAL A 195 -19.45 13.66 5.10
CA VAL A 195 -19.92 12.76 4.04
C VAL A 195 -21.42 12.48 4.22
N PRO A 196 -22.28 12.76 3.25
CA PRO A 196 -23.71 12.49 3.35
C PRO A 196 -24.04 11.00 3.52
N ALA A 197 -25.21 10.69 4.07
CA ALA A 197 -25.64 9.31 4.29
C ALA A 197 -25.84 8.52 2.98
N ASP A 198 -25.62 7.20 3.02
CA ASP A 198 -25.70 6.31 1.85
C ASP A 198 -27.03 6.36 1.08
N THR A 199 -28.12 6.68 1.75
CA THR A 199 -29.45 6.81 1.12
C THR A 199 -29.51 7.82 -0.04
N LYS A 200 -28.59 8.80 -0.07
CA LYS A 200 -28.47 9.79 -1.15
C LYS A 200 -27.75 9.28 -2.39
N TYR A 201 -27.00 8.18 -2.28
CA TYR A 201 -26.17 7.64 -3.37
C TYR A 201 -26.69 6.34 -3.94
N MET A 202 -27.48 5.58 -3.17
CA MET A 202 -28.06 4.30 -3.62
C MET A 202 -29.19 4.47 -4.65
N ALA A 203 -29.59 5.71 -4.96
CA ALA A 203 -30.64 5.99 -5.92
C ALA A 203 -30.21 5.96 -7.40
N SER A 204 -28.97 5.55 -7.71
CA SER A 204 -28.54 5.40 -9.11
C SER A 204 -28.74 3.96 -9.58
N PRO A 205 -29.63 3.70 -10.57
CA PRO A 205 -29.91 2.35 -11.06
C PRO A 205 -28.79 1.72 -11.89
N ALA A 206 -27.62 2.32 -11.93
CA ALA A 206 -26.42 1.72 -12.50
C ALA A 206 -25.74 0.73 -11.52
N ALA A 207 -26.41 0.37 -10.43
CA ALA A 207 -26.05 -0.75 -9.60
C ALA A 207 -26.10 -2.02 -10.46
N VAL A 208 -24.96 -2.49 -10.81
CA VAL A 208 -24.69 -3.75 -11.48
C VAL A 208 -25.61 -4.83 -10.89
N SER A 209 -26.52 -5.35 -11.71
CA SER A 209 -27.45 -6.42 -11.32
C SER A 209 -26.73 -7.48 -10.52
N PRO A 210 -27.22 -7.86 -9.32
CA PRO A 210 -26.60 -8.92 -8.50
C PRO A 210 -26.51 -10.27 -9.25
N GLU A 211 -27.31 -10.42 -10.28
CA GLU A 211 -27.59 -11.67 -10.96
C GLU A 211 -26.41 -12.29 -11.72
N ASN A 212 -25.28 -11.62 -11.89
CA ASN A 212 -24.17 -12.21 -12.68
C ASN A 212 -22.75 -11.97 -12.12
N TRP A 213 -22.58 -11.82 -10.79
CA TRP A 213 -21.24 -11.67 -10.22
C TRP A 213 -20.35 -12.89 -10.44
N SER A 214 -20.95 -14.10 -10.40
CA SER A 214 -20.23 -15.37 -10.63
C SER A 214 -19.73 -15.50 -12.07
N GLY A 215 -20.51 -15.02 -13.05
CA GLY A 215 -20.09 -14.97 -14.45
C GLY A 215 -18.90 -14.02 -14.63
N ARG A 216 -18.97 -12.80 -14.10
CA ARG A 216 -17.87 -11.82 -14.15
C ARG A 216 -16.60 -12.33 -13.48
N LEU A 217 -16.72 -12.99 -12.33
CA LEU A 217 -15.59 -13.60 -11.64
C LEU A 217 -14.98 -14.72 -12.50
N ARG A 218 -15.81 -15.60 -13.05
CA ARG A 218 -15.38 -16.68 -13.92
C ARG A 218 -14.64 -16.16 -15.16
N ASP A 219 -15.18 -15.13 -15.82
CA ASP A 219 -14.58 -14.53 -17.01
C ASP A 219 -13.23 -13.87 -16.68
N THR A 220 -13.16 -13.15 -15.54
CA THR A 220 -11.93 -12.52 -15.06
C THR A 220 -10.85 -13.56 -14.74
N VAL A 221 -11.20 -14.62 -14.00
CA VAL A 221 -10.25 -15.68 -13.61
C VAL A 221 -9.77 -16.50 -14.80
N ARG A 222 -10.58 -16.66 -15.86
CA ARG A 222 -10.20 -17.38 -17.08
C ARG A 222 -9.34 -16.56 -18.03
N ALA A 223 -9.34 -15.24 -17.91
CA ALA A 223 -8.61 -14.36 -18.81
C ALA A 223 -7.15 -14.17 -18.36
N GLY A 224 -6.21 -14.25 -19.30
CA GLY A 224 -4.77 -14.08 -19.01
C GLY A 224 -4.37 -12.66 -18.64
N GLY A 225 -5.09 -11.64 -19.13
CA GLY A 225 -4.83 -10.23 -18.83
C GLY A 225 -4.88 -9.89 -17.34
N PRO A 226 -5.99 -10.17 -16.63
CA PRO A 226 -6.12 -9.99 -15.20
C PRO A 226 -5.03 -10.70 -14.38
N TRP A 227 -4.65 -11.92 -14.73
CA TRP A 227 -3.55 -12.64 -14.06
C TRP A 227 -2.20 -11.95 -14.25
N THR A 228 -1.90 -11.50 -15.46
CA THR A 228 -0.65 -10.78 -15.74
C THR A 228 -0.54 -9.52 -14.89
N LEU A 229 -1.61 -8.73 -14.80
CA LEU A 229 -1.66 -7.53 -13.98
C LEU A 229 -1.56 -7.83 -12.49
N SER A 230 -2.29 -8.85 -12.04
CA SER A 230 -2.31 -9.25 -10.63
C SER A 230 -0.94 -9.75 -10.15
N LEU A 231 -0.28 -10.59 -10.94
CA LEU A 231 1.06 -11.07 -10.61
C LEU A 231 2.10 -9.94 -10.67
N ALA A 232 2.01 -9.04 -11.65
CA ALA A 232 2.89 -7.87 -11.71
C ALA A 232 2.71 -6.96 -10.49
N PHE A 233 1.47 -6.78 -10.02
CA PHE A 233 1.21 -5.99 -8.83
C PHE A 233 1.68 -6.70 -7.55
N ALA A 234 1.54 -8.04 -7.48
CA ALA A 234 2.05 -8.83 -6.37
C ALA A 234 3.57 -8.69 -6.20
N VAL A 235 4.35 -8.89 -7.28
CA VAL A 235 5.82 -8.81 -7.19
C VAL A 235 6.34 -7.40 -6.96
N TYR A 236 5.62 -6.37 -7.43
CA TYR A 236 5.91 -4.98 -7.10
C TYR A 236 5.71 -4.72 -5.61
N SER A 237 4.51 -5.00 -5.10
CA SER A 237 4.14 -4.67 -3.73
C SER A 237 4.87 -5.51 -2.69
N ALA A 238 5.20 -6.76 -3.02
CA ALA A 238 6.03 -7.65 -2.22
C ALA A 238 7.38 -7.02 -1.90
N GLN A 239 8.15 -6.66 -2.92
CA GLN A 239 9.49 -6.10 -2.73
C GLN A 239 9.46 -4.70 -2.10
N TRP A 240 8.47 -3.86 -2.47
CA TRP A 240 8.35 -2.52 -1.89
C TRP A 240 8.06 -2.59 -0.38
N MET A 241 7.09 -3.42 0.03
CA MET A 241 6.74 -3.60 1.45
C MET A 241 7.88 -4.18 2.25
N ALA A 242 8.61 -5.17 1.70
CA ALA A 242 9.73 -5.78 2.38
C ALA A 242 10.88 -4.79 2.61
N VAL A 243 11.20 -3.94 1.63
CA VAL A 243 12.26 -2.94 1.77
C VAL A 243 11.83 -1.81 2.70
N ILE A 244 10.71 -1.14 2.40
CA ILE A 244 10.29 0.03 3.16
C ILE A 244 9.86 -0.34 4.58
N GLY A 245 9.24 -1.51 4.76
CA GLY A 245 8.80 -1.98 6.07
C GLY A 245 9.95 -2.28 7.06
N PHE A 246 11.09 -2.74 6.56
CA PHE A 246 12.27 -2.98 7.40
C PHE A 246 13.31 -1.86 7.36
N LEU A 247 13.11 -0.83 6.55
CA LEU A 247 14.10 0.25 6.41
C LEU A 247 14.48 0.91 7.74
N PRO A 248 13.52 1.19 8.68
CA PRO A 248 13.88 1.69 10.01
C PRO A 248 14.80 0.76 10.78
N ALA A 249 14.52 -0.56 10.78
CA ALA A 249 15.35 -1.54 11.45
C ALA A 249 16.75 -1.64 10.81
N ILE A 250 16.81 -1.64 9.48
CA ILE A 250 18.08 -1.64 8.72
C ILE A 250 18.96 -0.45 9.10
N TYR A 251 18.37 0.72 9.25
CA TYR A 251 19.11 1.94 9.61
C TYR A 251 19.48 1.99 11.09
N THR A 252 18.65 1.44 11.98
CA THR A 252 19.01 1.25 13.40
C THR A 252 20.21 0.31 13.52
N ASP A 253 20.20 -0.82 12.84
CA ASP A 253 21.32 -1.79 12.82
C ASP A 253 22.61 -1.16 12.22
N ALA A 254 22.45 -0.22 11.29
CA ALA A 254 23.56 0.54 10.71
C ALA A 254 24.03 1.72 11.57
N GLY A 255 23.46 1.93 12.76
CA GLY A 255 23.83 3.00 13.69
C GLY A 255 23.41 4.41 13.26
N VAL A 256 22.39 4.53 12.37
CA VAL A 256 21.85 5.84 11.98
C VAL A 256 21.08 6.43 13.17
N PRO A 257 21.34 7.69 13.58
CA PRO A 257 20.60 8.33 14.67
C PRO A 257 19.10 8.39 14.40
N ASP A 258 18.26 8.20 15.42
CA ASP A 258 16.81 8.04 15.30
C ASP A 258 16.11 9.17 14.52
N ALA A 259 16.52 10.42 14.75
CA ALA A 259 15.94 11.57 14.05
C ALA A 259 16.20 11.53 12.53
N TRP A 260 17.40 11.11 12.12
CA TRP A 260 17.74 10.92 10.71
C TRP A 260 17.11 9.68 10.13
N ASN A 261 17.05 8.58 10.89
CA ASN A 261 16.39 7.35 10.49
C ASN A 261 14.93 7.62 10.11
N ALA A 262 14.18 8.32 10.97
CA ALA A 262 12.80 8.70 10.70
C ALA A 262 12.64 9.52 9.41
N ALA A 263 13.47 10.56 9.24
CA ALA A 263 13.40 11.43 8.06
C ALA A 263 13.76 10.68 6.76
N LEU A 264 14.84 9.91 6.79
CA LEU A 264 15.33 9.17 5.61
C LEU A 264 14.34 8.08 5.17
N THR A 265 13.80 7.33 6.13
CA THR A 265 12.82 6.27 5.82
C THR A 265 11.49 6.83 5.32
N ALA A 266 11.02 7.93 5.91
CA ALA A 266 9.83 8.62 5.44
C ALA A 266 10.01 9.20 4.03
N LEU A 267 11.15 9.82 3.75
CA LEU A 267 11.44 10.36 2.42
C LEU A 267 11.53 9.23 1.38
N ALA A 268 12.20 8.12 1.70
CA ALA A 268 12.26 6.95 0.83
C ALA A 268 10.85 6.43 0.48
N ALA A 269 9.95 6.32 1.46
CA ALA A 269 8.55 5.94 1.22
C ALA A 269 7.80 6.99 0.38
N ALA A 270 8.01 8.29 0.65
CA ALA A 270 7.35 9.39 -0.06
C ALA A 270 7.78 9.48 -1.54
N MET A 271 8.99 9.01 -1.90
CA MET A 271 9.43 8.94 -3.30
C MET A 271 8.50 8.09 -4.18
N ASN A 272 7.77 7.14 -3.59
CA ASN A 272 6.75 6.38 -4.30
C ASN A 272 5.60 7.27 -4.81
N ILE A 273 5.22 8.31 -4.05
CA ILE A 273 4.20 9.29 -4.48
C ILE A 273 4.66 10.00 -5.75
N VAL A 274 5.93 10.44 -5.76
CA VAL A 274 6.53 11.12 -6.91
C VAL A 274 6.50 10.20 -8.13
N GLY A 275 6.85 8.92 -7.95
CA GLY A 275 6.79 7.90 -9.00
C GLY A 275 5.37 7.70 -9.55
N ASN A 276 4.35 7.61 -8.68
CA ASN A 276 2.95 7.49 -9.07
C ASN A 276 2.48 8.67 -9.92
N VAL A 277 2.77 9.90 -9.47
CA VAL A 277 2.41 11.11 -10.20
C VAL A 277 3.14 11.19 -11.55
N ALA A 278 4.43 10.88 -11.56
CA ALA A 278 5.25 10.87 -12.79
C ALA A 278 4.73 9.80 -13.77
N GLY A 279 4.42 8.59 -13.29
CA GLY A 279 3.84 7.52 -14.11
C GLY A 279 2.53 7.94 -14.77
N GLY A 280 1.61 8.54 -14.03
CA GLY A 280 0.36 9.09 -14.56
C GLY A 280 0.59 10.15 -15.64
N ARG A 281 1.56 11.08 -15.44
CA ARG A 281 1.91 12.09 -16.43
C ARG A 281 2.55 11.49 -17.70
N PHE A 282 3.45 10.54 -17.56
CA PHE A 282 4.08 9.86 -18.69
C PHE A 282 3.05 9.12 -19.55
N LEU A 283 2.05 8.48 -18.93
CA LEU A 283 0.94 7.87 -19.64
C LEU A 283 0.10 8.91 -20.40
N GLN A 284 -0.15 10.08 -19.82
CA GLN A 284 -0.86 11.18 -20.47
C GLN A 284 -0.09 11.74 -21.67
N HIS A 285 1.25 11.71 -21.63
CA HIS A 285 2.12 12.08 -22.75
C HIS A 285 2.29 10.97 -23.79
N GLY A 286 1.54 9.87 -23.68
CA GLY A 286 1.52 8.80 -24.67
C GLY A 286 2.68 7.81 -24.59
N ILE A 287 3.43 7.80 -23.47
CA ILE A 287 4.44 6.76 -23.26
C ILE A 287 3.73 5.41 -23.08
N ALA A 288 4.20 4.41 -23.83
CA ALA A 288 3.60 3.08 -23.84
C ALA A 288 3.67 2.43 -22.46
N PRO A 289 2.54 1.91 -21.91
CA PRO A 289 2.46 1.36 -20.57
C PRO A 289 3.45 0.23 -20.30
N GLU A 290 3.69 -0.64 -21.28
CA GLU A 290 4.66 -1.73 -21.18
C GLU A 290 6.09 -1.23 -21.02
N ARG A 291 6.45 -0.09 -21.64
CA ARG A 291 7.76 0.55 -21.46
C ARG A 291 7.90 1.11 -20.05
N LEU A 292 6.83 1.74 -19.54
CA LEU A 292 6.81 2.27 -18.16
C LEU A 292 6.91 1.18 -17.12
N LEU A 293 6.19 0.06 -17.30
CA LEU A 293 6.30 -1.09 -16.40
C LEU A 293 7.72 -1.65 -16.37
N ARG A 294 8.32 -1.87 -17.57
CA ARG A 294 9.71 -2.36 -17.65
C ARG A 294 10.68 -1.39 -17.00
N ALA A 295 10.57 -0.09 -17.30
CA ALA A 295 11.42 0.93 -16.70
C ALA A 295 11.30 0.96 -15.17
N GLY A 296 10.08 0.89 -14.63
CA GLY A 296 9.84 0.81 -13.19
C GLY A 296 10.53 -0.39 -12.55
N PHE A 297 10.35 -1.59 -13.09
CA PHE A 297 11.01 -2.79 -12.58
C PHE A 297 12.54 -2.79 -12.77
N VAL A 298 13.05 -2.22 -13.85
CA VAL A 298 14.51 -2.05 -14.05
C VAL A 298 15.08 -1.13 -12.98
N VAL A 299 14.44 0.02 -12.73
CA VAL A 299 14.88 0.95 -11.67
C VAL A 299 14.82 0.29 -10.29
N MET A 300 13.77 -0.50 -10.02
CA MET A 300 13.68 -1.27 -8.76
C MET A 300 14.79 -2.33 -8.66
N ALA A 301 15.09 -3.07 -9.74
CA ALA A 301 16.17 -4.05 -9.74
C ALA A 301 17.52 -3.40 -9.44
N LEU A 302 17.86 -2.36 -10.20
CA LEU A 302 19.14 -1.64 -10.04
C LEU A 302 19.24 -0.98 -8.67
N GLY A 303 18.15 -0.33 -8.22
CA GLY A 303 18.08 0.30 -6.90
C GLY A 303 18.24 -0.70 -5.76
N GLY A 304 17.57 -1.86 -5.84
CA GLY A 304 17.69 -2.92 -4.84
C GLY A 304 19.11 -3.52 -4.78
N VAL A 305 19.70 -3.82 -5.94
CA VAL A 305 21.07 -4.32 -6.00
C VAL A 305 22.05 -3.27 -5.45
N ALA A 306 21.98 -2.02 -5.91
CA ALA A 306 22.87 -0.95 -5.47
C ALA A 306 22.73 -0.64 -3.97
N ALA A 307 21.54 -0.79 -3.40
CA ALA A 307 21.30 -0.52 -1.98
C ALA A 307 21.84 -1.62 -1.06
N PHE A 308 21.72 -2.89 -1.45
CA PHE A 308 21.95 -4.01 -0.53
C PHE A 308 23.11 -4.92 -0.91
N ALA A 309 23.51 -5.00 -2.19
CA ALA A 309 24.59 -5.89 -2.59
C ALA A 309 25.92 -5.47 -1.97
N GLN A 310 26.64 -6.48 -1.47
CA GLN A 310 28.02 -6.37 -0.99
C GLN A 310 28.87 -7.36 -1.79
N ILE A 311 30.00 -6.89 -2.33
CA ILE A 311 30.92 -7.70 -3.11
C ILE A 311 32.17 -7.97 -2.26
N GLY A 312 32.41 -9.24 -1.96
CA GLY A 312 33.53 -9.66 -1.12
C GLY A 312 33.12 -10.37 0.17
N GLN A 313 34.10 -10.87 0.93
CA GLN A 313 33.86 -11.48 2.24
C GLN A 313 33.78 -10.43 3.35
N ALA A 314 33.11 -10.75 4.46
CA ALA A 314 32.61 -9.81 5.48
C ALA A 314 33.56 -8.70 5.97
N ALA A 315 34.90 -8.93 6.00
CA ALA A 315 35.90 -7.94 6.45
C ALA A 315 36.31 -6.93 5.36
N ASP A 316 36.23 -7.34 4.07
CA ASP A 316 36.68 -6.53 2.92
C ASP A 316 35.58 -6.32 1.89
N ALA A 317 34.29 -6.45 2.31
CA ALA A 317 33.16 -6.35 1.40
C ALA A 317 33.03 -4.94 0.84
N ALA A 318 33.27 -4.79 -0.47
CA ALA A 318 33.03 -3.54 -1.17
C ALA A 318 31.51 -3.27 -1.26
N SER A 319 31.07 -2.21 -0.64
CA SER A 319 29.71 -1.69 -0.77
C SER A 319 29.76 -0.25 -1.24
N LEU A 320 28.68 0.22 -1.86
CA LEU A 320 28.56 1.63 -2.21
C LEU A 320 28.56 2.50 -0.95
N PRO A 321 29.08 3.73 -1.03
CA PRO A 321 28.99 4.71 0.06
C PRO A 321 27.55 4.86 0.56
N PRO A 322 27.31 5.08 1.87
CA PRO A 322 25.96 5.15 2.45
C PRO A 322 25.02 6.10 1.73
N ALA A 323 25.50 7.27 1.29
CA ALA A 323 24.70 8.24 0.53
C ALA A 323 24.22 7.68 -0.81
N LEU A 324 25.04 6.93 -1.53
CA LEU A 324 24.66 6.31 -2.81
C LEU A 324 23.68 5.14 -2.60
N ARG A 325 23.87 4.36 -1.53
CA ARG A 325 22.91 3.32 -1.13
C ARG A 325 21.55 3.92 -0.79
N TYR A 326 21.52 5.04 -0.07
CA TYR A 326 20.28 5.76 0.22
C TYR A 326 19.61 6.30 -1.04
N LEU A 327 20.37 6.93 -1.94
CA LEU A 327 19.85 7.38 -3.23
C LEU A 327 19.27 6.21 -4.04
N ALA A 328 19.92 5.06 -4.02
CA ALA A 328 19.42 3.84 -4.66
C ALA A 328 18.07 3.37 -4.10
N ILE A 329 17.86 3.46 -2.77
CA ILE A 329 16.56 3.18 -2.13
C ILE A 329 15.50 4.20 -2.55
N CYS A 330 15.85 5.48 -2.63
CA CYS A 330 14.94 6.51 -3.12
C CYS A 330 14.52 6.25 -4.58
N LEU A 331 15.47 5.89 -5.44
CA LEU A 331 15.21 5.52 -6.83
C LEU A 331 14.38 4.23 -6.93
N PHE A 332 14.67 3.22 -6.11
CA PHE A 332 13.87 2.01 -6.00
C PHE A 332 12.40 2.34 -5.69
N SER A 333 12.15 3.18 -4.70
CA SER A 333 10.80 3.56 -4.32
C SER A 333 10.10 4.42 -5.38
N LEU A 334 10.82 5.35 -5.99
CA LEU A 334 10.32 6.18 -7.10
C LEU A 334 9.95 5.32 -8.32
N GLY A 335 10.85 4.44 -8.75
CA GLY A 335 10.58 3.50 -9.85
C GLY A 335 9.40 2.59 -9.55
N GLY A 336 9.31 2.14 -8.28
CA GLY A 336 8.16 1.39 -7.78
C GLY A 336 6.84 2.13 -7.94
N GLY A 337 6.80 3.43 -7.67
CA GLY A 337 5.57 4.23 -7.80
C GLY A 337 5.00 4.29 -9.22
N VAL A 338 5.84 4.19 -10.24
CA VAL A 338 5.39 4.16 -11.66
C VAL A 338 4.55 2.91 -11.95
N VAL A 339 4.82 1.80 -11.27
CA VAL A 339 4.19 0.49 -11.55
C VAL A 339 2.69 0.50 -11.28
N PRO A 340 2.16 0.84 -10.07
CA PRO A 340 0.73 0.81 -9.81
C PRO A 340 -0.06 1.77 -10.68
N ALA A 341 0.45 2.99 -10.94
CA ALA A 341 -0.20 3.94 -11.83
C ALA A 341 -0.43 3.34 -13.23
N THR A 342 0.57 2.61 -13.73
CA THR A 342 0.50 1.95 -15.04
C THR A 342 -0.43 0.75 -15.03
N LEU A 343 -0.37 -0.09 -13.98
CA LEU A 343 -1.20 -1.29 -13.86
C LEU A 343 -2.70 -0.96 -13.77
N PHE A 344 -3.08 0.07 -13.01
CA PHE A 344 -4.48 0.49 -12.92
C PHE A 344 -5.02 1.01 -14.25
N MET A 345 -4.20 1.72 -15.03
CA MET A 345 -4.60 2.11 -16.37
C MET A 345 -4.76 0.90 -17.31
N LEU A 346 -3.86 -0.09 -17.21
CA LEU A 346 -3.95 -1.30 -18.00
C LEU A 346 -5.14 -2.20 -17.58
N ALA A 347 -5.63 -2.11 -16.34
CA ALA A 347 -6.78 -2.89 -15.88
C ALA A 347 -8.02 -2.60 -16.75
N VAL A 348 -8.22 -1.35 -17.15
CA VAL A 348 -9.32 -0.98 -18.04
C VAL A 348 -9.19 -1.60 -19.43
N ARG A 349 -7.93 -1.80 -19.91
CA ARG A 349 -7.65 -2.33 -21.26
C ARG A 349 -7.63 -3.85 -21.34
N LEU A 350 -7.17 -4.51 -20.27
CA LEU A 350 -6.94 -5.96 -20.23
C LEU A 350 -8.03 -6.72 -19.48
N ALA A 351 -9.02 -6.03 -18.90
CA ALA A 351 -10.22 -6.66 -18.39
C ALA A 351 -10.99 -7.32 -19.56
N PRO A 352 -11.63 -8.50 -19.36
CA PRO A 352 -12.42 -9.20 -20.38
C PRO A 352 -13.55 -8.36 -20.96
N GLY A 353 -14.09 -7.42 -20.20
CA GLY A 353 -15.15 -6.51 -20.64
C GLY A 353 -15.35 -5.34 -19.69
N PRO A 354 -16.15 -4.34 -20.06
CA PRO A 354 -16.37 -3.15 -19.22
C PRO A 354 -16.93 -3.48 -17.82
N SER A 355 -17.75 -4.50 -17.71
CA SER A 355 -18.35 -4.96 -16.44
C SER A 355 -17.39 -5.74 -15.54
N THR A 356 -16.21 -6.14 -16.03
CA THR A 356 -15.22 -6.94 -15.30
C THR A 356 -14.01 -6.12 -14.84
N VAL A 357 -13.97 -4.82 -15.12
CA VAL A 357 -12.86 -3.94 -14.73
C VAL A 357 -12.69 -3.92 -13.20
N SER A 358 -13.78 -3.71 -12.44
CA SER A 358 -13.73 -3.72 -10.98
C SER A 358 -13.28 -5.06 -10.41
N THR A 359 -13.73 -6.18 -11.00
CA THR A 359 -13.32 -7.53 -10.60
C THR A 359 -11.83 -7.76 -10.88
N THR A 360 -11.32 -7.25 -12.02
CA THR A 360 -9.89 -7.28 -12.36
C THR A 360 -9.07 -6.50 -11.34
N VAL A 361 -9.50 -5.29 -10.97
CA VAL A 361 -8.83 -4.47 -9.94
C VAL A 361 -8.88 -5.17 -8.58
N GLY A 362 -10.01 -5.77 -8.20
CA GLY A 362 -10.12 -6.58 -6.98
C GLY A 362 -9.12 -7.74 -6.95
N MET A 363 -8.98 -8.47 -8.06
CA MET A 363 -8.00 -9.55 -8.19
C MET A 363 -6.55 -9.03 -8.08
N MET A 364 -6.26 -7.88 -8.68
CA MET A 364 -4.95 -7.21 -8.55
C MET A 364 -4.66 -6.85 -7.08
N GLN A 365 -5.64 -6.29 -6.37
CA GLN A 365 -5.48 -5.92 -4.95
C GLN A 365 -5.26 -7.14 -4.06
N GLN A 366 -5.97 -8.25 -4.30
CA GLN A 366 -5.75 -9.50 -3.57
C GLN A 366 -4.34 -10.04 -3.78
N ALA A 367 -3.88 -10.06 -5.02
CA ALA A 367 -2.52 -10.51 -5.36
C ALA A 367 -1.45 -9.58 -4.76
N SER A 368 -1.68 -8.26 -4.77
CA SER A 368 -0.83 -7.28 -4.09
C SER A 368 -0.72 -7.56 -2.59
N SER A 369 -1.86 -7.79 -1.92
CA SER A 369 -1.90 -8.12 -0.50
C SER A 369 -1.19 -9.44 -0.18
N LEU A 370 -1.33 -10.44 -1.06
CA LEU A 370 -0.59 -11.71 -0.93
C LEU A 370 0.92 -11.47 -1.02
N GLY A 371 1.39 -10.67 -1.96
CA GLY A 371 2.80 -10.30 -2.07
C GLY A 371 3.32 -9.60 -0.83
N GLN A 372 2.57 -8.61 -0.32
CA GLN A 372 2.89 -7.88 0.90
C GLN A 372 2.82 -8.75 2.16
N PHE A 373 2.04 -9.82 2.15
CA PHE A 373 1.99 -10.78 3.25
C PHE A 373 3.23 -11.68 3.27
N ILE A 374 3.62 -12.22 2.11
CA ILE A 374 4.71 -13.22 2.01
C ILE A 374 6.09 -12.58 2.14
N ALA A 375 6.32 -11.42 1.52
CA ALA A 375 7.67 -10.90 1.35
C ALA A 375 8.36 -10.47 2.65
N PRO A 376 7.74 -9.77 3.62
CA PRO A 376 8.42 -9.38 4.85
C PRO A 376 8.93 -10.57 5.67
N PRO A 377 8.15 -11.63 5.95
CA PRO A 377 8.68 -12.81 6.65
C PRO A 377 9.82 -13.50 5.90
N VAL A 378 9.75 -13.56 4.56
CA VAL A 378 10.82 -14.16 3.74
C VAL A 378 12.11 -13.37 3.85
N VAL A 379 12.06 -12.05 3.72
CA VAL A 379 13.24 -11.18 3.85
C VAL A 379 13.79 -11.22 5.28
N ALA A 380 12.93 -11.21 6.29
CA ALA A 380 13.33 -11.36 7.69
C ALA A 380 14.01 -12.70 7.96
N TRP A 381 13.47 -13.79 7.40
CA TRP A 381 14.07 -15.12 7.52
C TRP A 381 15.46 -15.20 6.86
N ILE A 382 15.60 -14.64 5.66
CA ILE A 382 16.91 -14.56 4.98
C ILE A 382 17.88 -13.75 5.84
N ALA A 383 17.49 -12.55 6.29
CA ALA A 383 18.34 -11.69 7.11
C ALA A 383 18.79 -12.38 8.42
N HIS A 384 17.87 -13.09 9.08
CA HIS A 384 18.19 -13.88 10.28
C HIS A 384 19.19 -15.01 9.99
N ARG A 385 19.02 -15.72 8.87
CA ARG A 385 19.88 -16.86 8.48
C ARG A 385 21.30 -16.44 8.11
N VAL A 386 21.45 -15.28 7.45
CA VAL A 386 22.75 -14.79 6.95
C VAL A 386 23.40 -13.75 7.87
N GLY A 387 22.73 -13.36 8.95
CA GLY A 387 23.25 -12.40 9.92
C GLY A 387 23.27 -10.96 9.40
N GLY A 388 22.33 -10.56 8.53
CA GLY A 388 22.21 -9.18 8.05
C GLY A 388 21.38 -9.02 6.78
N TRP A 389 21.25 -7.78 6.33
CA TRP A 389 20.34 -7.39 5.25
C TRP A 389 20.95 -7.44 3.84
N GLN A 390 22.21 -7.84 3.72
CA GLN A 390 22.98 -7.81 2.46
C GLN A 390 22.42 -8.67 1.35
N TRP A 391 21.56 -9.64 1.63
CA TRP A 391 20.92 -10.52 0.64
C TRP A 391 19.51 -10.07 0.23
N THR A 392 19.00 -8.96 0.78
CA THR A 392 17.69 -8.40 0.40
C THR A 392 17.60 -8.12 -1.10
N TRP A 393 18.72 -7.77 -1.75
CA TRP A 393 18.76 -7.54 -3.20
C TRP A 393 18.36 -8.76 -4.02
N VAL A 394 18.55 -9.98 -3.53
CA VAL A 394 18.14 -11.20 -4.27
C VAL A 394 16.62 -11.24 -4.39
N VAL A 395 15.90 -10.97 -3.30
CA VAL A 395 14.44 -10.96 -3.32
C VAL A 395 13.92 -9.86 -4.24
N THR A 396 14.47 -8.65 -4.14
CA THR A 396 14.05 -7.53 -4.99
C THR A 396 14.40 -7.75 -6.46
N LEU A 397 15.54 -8.36 -6.76
CA LEU A 397 15.94 -8.71 -8.12
C LEU A 397 15.01 -9.78 -8.73
N VAL A 398 14.75 -10.87 -8.00
CA VAL A 398 13.83 -11.93 -8.46
C VAL A 398 12.44 -11.36 -8.74
N CYS A 399 11.89 -10.57 -7.82
CA CYS A 399 10.60 -9.90 -8.02
C CYS A 399 10.62 -8.96 -9.25
N SER A 400 11.69 -8.19 -9.42
CA SER A 400 11.82 -7.25 -10.55
C SER A 400 11.96 -7.98 -11.88
N LEU A 401 12.75 -9.06 -11.94
CA LEU A 401 12.87 -9.92 -13.14
C LEU A 401 11.53 -10.56 -13.51
N ALA A 402 10.79 -11.08 -12.53
CA ALA A 402 9.45 -11.59 -12.73
C ALA A 402 8.51 -10.50 -13.25
N GLY A 403 8.57 -9.28 -12.69
CA GLY A 403 7.80 -8.13 -13.13
C GLY A 403 8.13 -7.71 -14.57
N MET A 404 9.39 -7.71 -14.96
CA MET A 404 9.81 -7.43 -16.35
C MET A 404 9.31 -8.49 -17.32
N ALA A 405 9.35 -9.78 -16.94
CA ALA A 405 8.83 -10.87 -17.75
C ALA A 405 7.31 -10.76 -17.92
N LEU A 406 6.58 -10.35 -16.87
CA LEU A 406 5.14 -10.09 -16.95
C LEU A 406 4.83 -8.85 -17.82
N ALA A 407 5.61 -7.79 -17.70
CA ALA A 407 5.48 -6.60 -18.55
C ALA A 407 5.71 -6.92 -20.05
N ALA A 408 6.54 -7.93 -20.36
CA ALA A 408 6.73 -8.38 -21.74
C ALA A 408 5.50 -9.10 -22.32
N ARG A 409 4.62 -9.64 -21.47
CA ARG A 409 3.36 -10.29 -21.89
C ARG A 409 2.21 -9.30 -22.10
N VAL A 410 2.36 -8.07 -21.67
CA VAL A 410 1.42 -7.00 -22.00
C VAL A 410 1.66 -6.66 -23.47
N ALA A 411 0.83 -7.17 -24.38
CA ALA A 411 1.01 -6.99 -25.81
C ALA A 411 1.03 -5.50 -26.19
N PRO A 412 1.92 -5.08 -27.11
CA PRO A 412 1.85 -3.75 -27.69
C PRO A 412 0.46 -3.56 -28.30
N SER A 413 -0.15 -2.41 -28.05
CA SER A 413 -1.35 -2.02 -28.76
C SER A 413 -1.01 -1.92 -30.26
N SER A 414 -1.32 -2.95 -31.06
CA SER A 414 -1.39 -2.76 -32.50
C SER A 414 -2.36 -1.61 -32.76
N PRO A 415 -2.00 -0.61 -33.58
CA PRO A 415 -2.96 0.37 -34.04
C PRO A 415 -4.13 -0.40 -34.64
N ARG A 416 -5.34 -0.18 -34.17
CA ARG A 416 -6.52 -0.61 -34.93
C ARG A 416 -6.40 0.09 -36.26
N THR A 417 -5.93 -0.63 -37.26
CA THR A 417 -6.08 -0.21 -38.67
C THR A 417 -7.59 -0.12 -38.87
N GLY A 418 -8.07 1.13 -38.87
CA GLY A 418 -9.43 1.39 -39.28
C GLY A 418 -9.58 0.85 -40.70
N THR A 419 -10.33 -0.18 -40.88
CA THR A 419 -10.94 -0.51 -42.15
C THR A 419 -12.07 0.47 -42.32
N ALA A 420 -11.89 1.27 -43.34
CA ALA A 420 -12.82 2.24 -43.89
C ALA A 420 -14.17 1.61 -44.24
#